data_8b138940fc7924bb7c210225998c8505
#
_entry.id   8b138940fc7924bb7c210225998c8505
#
_cell.length_a   1.000
_cell.length_b   1.000
_cell.length_c   1.000
_cell.angle_alpha   90.00
_cell.angle_beta   90.00
_cell.angle_gamma   90.00
#
_symmetry.space_group_name_H-M   'P 1'
#
loop_
_entity.id
_entity.type
_entity.pdbx_description
1 polymer ?
#
loop_
_entity_poly.entity_id
_entity_poly.type
_entity_poly.pdbx_seq_one_letter_code
_entity_poly.pdbx_strand_id
1 'polypeptide(L)'
;MVSRPPDYCPRCGDGLETIAFDGRERKRCPTCEDVVWHNPVPCAGVAVVDRTTSGSEPAVLCVERGVPPGVGEWTLPGGHMEVGEEPETAAARELEEETGVAVDPDALELLDATTLAPRDGKHVMMIHYVVDRAHADGSPTAGSDATAARFWTPSAFDASDETFRPVHERRFRDAASLFG
;
A
#
# COMPACT_ATOMS: atom_id res chain seq x y z
N MET A 1 10.83 10.27 14.74
CA MET A 1 10.33 8.97 14.28
C MET A 1 11.22 8.49 13.12
N VAL A 2 11.49 7.20 13.05
CA VAL A 2 12.31 6.59 11.98
C VAL A 2 11.62 5.30 11.49
N SER A 3 11.88 4.94 10.23
CA SER A 3 11.25 3.78 9.57
C SER A 3 12.04 2.46 9.74
N ARG A 4 13.26 2.53 10.21
CA ARG A 4 14.13 1.38 10.52
C ARG A 4 14.73 1.54 11.91
N PRO A 5 15.17 0.44 12.57
CA PRO A 5 15.86 0.53 13.86
C PRO A 5 17.05 1.48 13.75
N PRO A 6 17.12 2.56 14.54
CA PRO A 6 18.18 3.54 14.43
C PRO A 6 19.37 3.19 15.34
N ASP A 7 20.58 3.47 14.90
CA ASP A 7 21.79 3.43 15.71
C ASP A 7 22.22 4.82 16.17
N TYR A 8 21.79 5.87 15.45
CA TYR A 8 22.14 7.26 15.69
C TYR A 8 20.89 8.13 15.80
N CYS A 9 21.02 9.18 16.59
CA CYS A 9 19.95 10.17 16.79
C CYS A 9 19.70 10.97 15.49
N PRO A 10 18.47 11.00 14.96
CA PRO A 10 18.16 11.75 13.74
C PRO A 10 18.22 13.27 13.93
N ARG A 11 18.32 13.76 15.18
CA ARG A 11 18.35 15.18 15.50
C ARG A 11 19.78 15.72 15.68
N CYS A 12 20.65 15.00 16.41
CA CYS A 12 22.00 15.46 16.73
C CYS A 12 23.13 14.59 16.19
N GLY A 13 22.81 13.38 15.68
CA GLY A 13 23.79 12.44 15.15
C GLY A 13 24.51 11.56 16.19
N ASP A 14 24.26 11.75 17.48
CA ASP A 14 24.91 10.96 18.54
C ASP A 14 24.39 9.51 18.55
N GLY A 15 25.23 8.61 19.05
CA GLY A 15 24.89 7.21 19.25
C GLY A 15 23.72 7.04 20.23
N LEU A 16 22.84 6.10 19.94
CA LEU A 16 21.67 5.80 20.75
C LEU A 16 21.95 4.69 21.76
N GLU A 17 21.47 4.84 22.98
CA GLU A 17 21.43 3.80 24.00
C GLU A 17 20.10 3.02 23.96
N THR A 18 20.11 1.77 24.44
CA THR A 18 18.89 1.01 24.62
C THR A 18 18.42 1.14 26.07
N ILE A 19 17.17 1.53 26.25
CA ILE A 19 16.53 1.66 27.56
C ILE A 19 15.26 0.82 27.63
N ALA A 20 14.85 0.45 28.83
CA ALA A 20 13.50 -0.04 29.09
C ALA A 20 12.56 1.15 29.26
N PHE A 21 11.58 1.29 28.39
CA PHE A 21 10.58 2.35 28.43
C PHE A 21 9.21 1.78 28.08
N ASP A 22 8.25 1.97 28.97
CA ASP A 22 6.86 1.53 28.79
C ASP A 22 6.74 0.00 28.53
N GLY A 23 7.55 -0.79 29.26
CA GLY A 23 7.58 -2.26 29.16
C GLY A 23 8.23 -2.82 27.89
N ARG A 24 8.93 -1.99 27.10
CA ARG A 24 9.62 -2.38 25.87
C ARG A 24 11.02 -1.80 25.80
N GLU A 25 11.91 -2.44 25.05
CA GLU A 25 13.18 -1.84 24.66
C GLU A 25 12.94 -0.71 23.66
N ARG A 26 13.54 0.45 23.92
CA ARG A 26 13.50 1.65 23.07
C ARG A 26 14.90 2.23 22.91
N LYS A 27 15.10 2.93 21.82
CA LYS A 27 16.30 3.75 21.60
C LYS A 27 16.11 5.15 22.17
N ARG A 28 17.10 5.63 22.94
CA ARG A 28 17.11 6.96 23.53
C ARG A 28 18.40 7.67 23.17
N CYS A 29 18.29 8.94 22.84
CA CYS A 29 19.46 9.79 22.68
C CYS A 29 19.88 10.36 24.05
N PRO A 30 21.11 10.08 24.54
CA PRO A 30 21.56 10.62 25.81
C PRO A 30 21.75 12.14 25.79
N THR A 31 22.12 12.72 24.65
CA THR A 31 22.34 14.16 24.45
C THR A 31 21.06 14.97 24.33
N CYS A 32 20.09 14.46 23.54
CA CYS A 32 18.80 15.13 23.38
C CYS A 32 17.80 14.76 24.49
N GLU A 33 18.10 13.72 25.26
CA GLU A 33 17.25 13.11 26.31
C GLU A 33 15.89 12.60 25.81
N ASP A 34 15.74 12.45 24.48
CA ASP A 34 14.53 12.02 23.79
C ASP A 34 14.56 10.53 23.40
N VAL A 35 13.40 9.88 23.46
CA VAL A 35 13.19 8.54 22.89
C VAL A 35 13.04 8.67 21.37
N VAL A 36 13.83 7.88 20.63
CA VAL A 36 13.70 7.80 19.17
C VAL A 36 12.72 6.69 18.80
N TRP A 37 11.55 7.09 18.34
CA TRP A 37 10.47 6.19 17.98
C TRP A 37 10.73 5.52 16.64
N HIS A 38 10.68 4.20 16.64
CA HIS A 38 10.66 3.35 15.44
C HIS A 38 9.25 2.82 15.25
N ASN A 39 8.55 3.34 14.25
CA ASN A 39 7.14 3.02 13.98
C ASN A 39 6.96 2.53 12.54
N PRO A 40 5.87 1.79 12.25
CA PRO A 40 5.52 1.45 10.88
C PRO A 40 5.36 2.69 10.00
N VAL A 41 5.75 2.56 8.74
CA VAL A 41 5.51 3.57 7.71
C VAL A 41 4.08 3.42 7.21
N PRO A 42 3.25 4.47 7.23
CA PRO A 42 1.91 4.41 6.67
C PRO A 42 1.94 4.38 5.15
N CYS A 43 1.12 3.51 4.56
CA CYS A 43 0.86 3.42 3.14
C CYS A 43 -0.65 3.28 2.92
N ALA A 44 -1.14 3.78 1.80
CA ALA A 44 -2.53 3.66 1.41
C ALA A 44 -2.64 3.15 -0.02
N GLY A 45 -3.72 2.44 -0.34
CA GLY A 45 -3.99 1.92 -1.67
C GLY A 45 -5.46 1.61 -1.85
N VAL A 46 -5.87 1.35 -3.10
CA VAL A 46 -7.27 1.14 -3.43
C VAL A 46 -7.46 0.00 -4.43
N ALA A 47 -8.52 -0.78 -4.22
CA ALA A 47 -9.03 -1.77 -5.16
C ALA A 47 -10.24 -1.16 -5.91
N VAL A 48 -10.07 -0.80 -7.18
CA VAL A 48 -11.18 -0.41 -8.06
C VAL A 48 -11.79 -1.66 -8.65
N VAL A 49 -13.08 -1.90 -8.39
CA VAL A 49 -13.78 -3.12 -8.79
C VAL A 49 -14.75 -2.85 -9.94
N ASP A 50 -14.55 -3.52 -11.07
CA ASP A 50 -15.44 -3.46 -12.24
C ASP A 50 -16.36 -4.68 -12.29
N ARG A 51 -17.67 -4.43 -12.14
CA ARG A 51 -18.74 -5.43 -12.24
C ARG A 51 -19.33 -5.57 -13.64
N THR A 52 -18.87 -4.74 -14.59
CA THR A 52 -19.44 -4.71 -15.96
C THR A 52 -18.70 -5.63 -16.93
N THR A 53 -17.65 -6.30 -16.48
CA THR A 53 -16.91 -7.27 -17.31
C THR A 53 -17.82 -8.39 -17.81
N SER A 54 -17.58 -8.89 -19.03
CA SER A 54 -18.43 -9.83 -19.77
C SER A 54 -18.56 -11.24 -19.14
N GLY A 55 -18.47 -11.33 -17.83
CA GLY A 55 -18.60 -12.54 -17.01
C GLY A 55 -19.36 -12.27 -15.74
N SER A 56 -19.65 -13.31 -14.97
CA SER A 56 -20.29 -13.20 -13.66
C SER A 56 -19.33 -12.80 -12.54
N GLU A 57 -18.04 -12.68 -12.84
CA GLU A 57 -17.00 -12.43 -11.84
C GLU A 57 -16.48 -11.00 -11.95
N PRO A 58 -16.50 -10.22 -10.84
CA PRO A 58 -15.94 -8.87 -10.82
C PRO A 58 -14.44 -8.86 -11.11
N ALA A 59 -13.97 -7.83 -11.82
CA ALA A 59 -12.57 -7.61 -12.09
C ALA A 59 -12.02 -6.46 -11.24
N VAL A 60 -10.79 -6.59 -10.77
CA VAL A 60 -10.13 -5.60 -9.93
C VAL A 60 -8.95 -5.01 -10.67
N LEU A 61 -8.80 -3.68 -10.63
CA LEU A 61 -7.67 -2.98 -11.22
C LEU A 61 -6.40 -3.30 -10.46
N CYS A 62 -5.40 -3.81 -11.17
CA CYS A 62 -4.08 -4.13 -10.66
C CYS A 62 -3.00 -3.48 -11.51
N VAL A 63 -1.83 -3.31 -10.93
CA VAL A 63 -0.62 -2.81 -11.58
C VAL A 63 0.49 -3.85 -11.52
N GLU A 64 1.28 -3.95 -12.57
CA GLU A 64 2.52 -4.71 -12.60
C GLU A 64 3.68 -3.80 -12.17
N ARG A 65 4.46 -4.24 -11.20
CA ARG A 65 5.55 -3.43 -10.65
C ARG A 65 6.73 -3.33 -11.60
N GLY A 66 7.16 -2.10 -11.88
CA GLY A 66 8.37 -1.80 -12.67
C GLY A 66 9.64 -1.62 -11.83
N VAL A 67 9.50 -1.49 -10.49
CA VAL A 67 10.62 -1.17 -9.59
C VAL A 67 10.77 -2.17 -8.44
N PRO A 68 11.98 -2.39 -7.93
CA PRO A 68 12.21 -3.23 -6.76
C PRO A 68 11.51 -2.68 -5.49
N PRO A 69 11.08 -3.58 -4.59
CA PRO A 69 11.12 -5.05 -4.69
C PRO A 69 9.92 -5.61 -5.45
N GLY A 70 10.10 -6.78 -6.08
CA GLY A 70 9.02 -7.50 -6.74
C GLY A 70 8.72 -6.96 -8.14
N VAL A 71 9.75 -6.66 -8.94
CA VAL A 71 9.59 -6.31 -10.37
C VAL A 71 8.89 -7.45 -11.09
N GLY A 72 7.86 -7.14 -11.90
CA GLY A 72 7.03 -8.10 -12.60
C GLY A 72 5.93 -8.74 -11.75
N GLU A 73 5.86 -8.45 -10.43
CA GLU A 73 4.76 -8.91 -9.59
C GLU A 73 3.54 -7.96 -9.73
N TRP A 74 2.35 -8.54 -9.84
CA TRP A 74 1.11 -7.79 -9.79
C TRP A 74 0.72 -7.41 -8.37
N THR A 75 0.10 -6.25 -8.21
CA THR A 75 -0.34 -5.71 -6.92
C THR A 75 -1.55 -4.80 -7.09
N LEU A 76 -2.22 -4.49 -6.01
CA LEU A 76 -3.16 -3.36 -5.99
C LEU A 76 -2.37 -2.05 -6.02
N PRO A 77 -2.87 -1.00 -6.71
CA PRO A 77 -2.26 0.32 -6.70
C PRO A 77 -2.21 0.91 -5.29
N GLY A 78 -1.12 1.61 -4.99
CA GLY A 78 -0.91 2.24 -3.70
C GLY A 78 0.56 2.38 -3.29
N GLY A 79 0.81 3.33 -2.40
CA GLY A 79 2.15 3.69 -1.96
C GLY A 79 2.22 4.41 -0.63
N HIS A 80 3.27 5.17 -0.42
CA HIS A 80 3.54 5.86 0.84
C HIS A 80 2.67 7.11 0.98
N MET A 81 2.14 7.29 2.19
CA MET A 81 1.45 8.53 2.53
C MET A 81 2.47 9.67 2.73
N GLU A 82 2.12 10.85 2.26
CA GLU A 82 2.87 12.08 2.49
C GLU A 82 2.53 12.73 3.84
N VAL A 83 3.43 13.59 4.34
CA VAL A 83 3.21 14.27 5.63
C VAL A 83 2.02 15.22 5.52
N GLY A 84 1.03 15.01 6.38
CA GLY A 84 -0.19 15.82 6.43
C GLY A 84 -1.28 15.40 5.44
N GLU A 85 -1.08 14.27 4.75
CA GLU A 85 -2.05 13.68 3.84
C GLU A 85 -2.98 12.71 4.59
N GLU A 86 -4.29 12.78 4.32
CA GLU A 86 -5.25 11.80 4.82
C GLU A 86 -5.14 10.49 4.04
N PRO A 87 -5.43 9.33 4.65
CA PRO A 87 -5.25 8.04 4.00
C PRO A 87 -6.04 7.86 2.70
N GLU A 88 -7.29 8.37 2.63
CA GLU A 88 -8.13 8.33 1.44
C GLU A 88 -7.53 9.17 0.30
N THR A 89 -7.00 10.34 0.64
CA THR A 89 -6.33 11.24 -0.32
C THR A 89 -5.07 10.57 -0.87
N ALA A 90 -4.26 9.94 -0.01
CA ALA A 90 -3.07 9.20 -0.44
C ALA A 90 -3.44 8.04 -1.38
N ALA A 91 -4.47 7.26 -1.05
CA ALA A 91 -4.93 6.15 -1.86
C ALA A 91 -5.41 6.61 -3.25
N ALA A 92 -6.17 7.71 -3.32
CA ALA A 92 -6.64 8.29 -4.58
C ALA A 92 -5.49 8.84 -5.43
N ARG A 93 -4.52 9.54 -4.82
CA ARG A 93 -3.32 10.05 -5.50
C ARG A 93 -2.47 8.93 -6.09
N GLU A 94 -2.14 7.92 -5.31
CA GLU A 94 -1.35 6.76 -5.76
C GLU A 94 -2.06 6.00 -6.89
N LEU A 95 -3.39 5.84 -6.81
CA LEU A 95 -4.17 5.26 -7.90
C LEU A 95 -3.99 6.04 -9.20
N GLU A 96 -4.15 7.36 -9.15
CA GLU A 96 -4.03 8.23 -10.33
C GLU A 96 -2.60 8.20 -10.89
N GLU A 97 -1.57 8.29 -10.03
CA GLU A 97 -0.17 8.26 -10.42
C GLU A 97 0.25 6.94 -11.08
N GLU A 98 -0.22 5.81 -10.56
CA GLU A 98 0.16 4.48 -11.05
C GLU A 98 -0.71 3.98 -12.21
N THR A 99 -1.96 4.47 -12.33
CA THR A 99 -2.94 3.91 -13.29
C THR A 99 -3.62 4.93 -14.21
N GLY A 100 -3.50 6.22 -13.95
CA GLY A 100 -4.28 7.25 -14.65
C GLY A 100 -5.79 7.21 -14.38
N VAL A 101 -6.23 6.41 -13.40
CA VAL A 101 -7.63 6.34 -12.96
C VAL A 101 -7.81 7.21 -11.72
N ALA A 102 -8.76 8.16 -11.79
CA ALA A 102 -9.06 9.07 -10.70
C ALA A 102 -10.33 8.67 -9.95
N VAL A 103 -10.37 8.89 -8.63
CA VAL A 103 -11.53 8.69 -7.76
C VAL A 103 -11.65 9.85 -6.79
N ASP A 104 -12.87 10.13 -6.35
CA ASP A 104 -13.10 11.03 -5.22
C ASP A 104 -12.70 10.29 -3.92
N PRO A 105 -11.78 10.85 -3.10
CA PRO A 105 -11.44 10.25 -1.81
C PRO A 105 -12.65 9.94 -0.92
N ASP A 106 -13.70 10.75 -0.97
CA ASP A 106 -14.93 10.57 -0.19
C ASP A 106 -15.77 9.35 -0.65
N ALA A 107 -15.51 8.81 -1.84
CA ALA A 107 -16.16 7.60 -2.36
C ALA A 107 -15.47 6.28 -1.92
N LEU A 108 -14.33 6.38 -1.26
CA LEU A 108 -13.54 5.22 -0.85
C LEU A 108 -14.10 4.59 0.43
N GLU A 109 -14.30 3.26 0.40
CA GLU A 109 -14.69 2.48 1.56
C GLU A 109 -13.51 1.66 2.09
N LEU A 110 -13.32 1.60 3.42
CA LEU A 110 -12.23 0.84 4.02
C LEU A 110 -12.41 -0.66 3.74
N LEU A 111 -11.43 -1.26 3.08
CA LEU A 111 -11.38 -2.71 2.83
C LEU A 111 -10.63 -3.45 3.94
N ASP A 112 -9.40 -3.02 4.27
CA ASP A 112 -8.52 -3.68 5.24
C ASP A 112 -7.44 -2.72 5.73
N ALA A 113 -7.01 -2.92 6.98
CA ALA A 113 -5.85 -2.24 7.54
C ALA A 113 -4.96 -3.26 8.26
N THR A 114 -3.71 -3.40 7.82
CA THR A 114 -2.80 -4.42 8.35
C THR A 114 -1.35 -3.99 8.32
N THR A 115 -0.54 -4.60 9.18
CA THR A 115 0.92 -4.42 9.15
C THR A 115 1.55 -5.54 8.34
N LEU A 116 2.33 -5.18 7.34
CA LEU A 116 3.09 -6.12 6.54
C LEU A 116 4.30 -6.64 7.30
N ALA A 117 4.74 -7.87 6.96
CA ALA A 117 5.94 -8.45 7.53
C ALA A 117 7.14 -7.51 7.32
N PRO A 118 8.00 -7.34 8.34
CA PRO A 118 9.12 -6.42 8.24
C PRO A 118 10.13 -6.89 7.20
N ARG A 119 10.70 -5.93 6.47
CA ARG A 119 11.84 -6.14 5.60
C ARG A 119 12.95 -5.19 6.01
N ASP A 120 14.14 -5.73 6.30
CA ASP A 120 15.28 -4.96 6.79
C ASP A 120 14.93 -4.06 8.00
N GLY A 121 14.07 -4.57 8.90
CA GLY A 121 13.56 -3.82 10.05
C GLY A 121 12.54 -2.73 9.72
N LYS A 122 12.21 -2.49 8.45
CA LYS A 122 11.12 -1.58 8.06
C LYS A 122 9.77 -2.29 8.17
N HIS A 123 8.88 -1.77 8.98
CA HIS A 123 7.49 -2.19 9.05
C HIS A 123 6.65 -1.22 8.20
N VAL A 124 5.63 -1.74 7.53
CA VAL A 124 4.68 -0.94 6.75
C VAL A 124 3.28 -1.23 7.28
N MET A 125 2.55 -0.19 7.62
CA MET A 125 1.11 -0.27 7.85
C MET A 125 0.42 0.12 6.55
N MET A 126 -0.30 -0.85 5.96
CA MET A 126 -1.04 -0.65 4.73
C MET A 126 -2.52 -0.51 5.04
N ILE A 127 -3.13 0.56 4.56
CA ILE A 127 -4.57 0.84 4.61
C ILE A 127 -5.09 0.68 3.18
N HIS A 128 -5.98 -0.29 2.95
CA HIS A 128 -6.57 -0.50 1.63
C HIS A 128 -8.04 -0.10 1.65
N TYR A 129 -8.41 0.62 0.61
CA TYR A 129 -9.79 0.99 0.31
C TYR A 129 -10.32 0.18 -0.87
N VAL A 130 -11.63 0.21 -1.06
CA VAL A 130 -12.32 -0.36 -2.20
C VAL A 130 -13.31 0.66 -2.75
N VAL A 131 -13.51 0.64 -4.07
CA VAL A 131 -14.47 1.48 -4.76
C VAL A 131 -15.01 0.77 -6.00
N ASP A 132 -16.29 0.98 -6.32
CA ASP A 132 -16.87 0.55 -7.58
C ASP A 132 -16.30 1.36 -8.74
N ARG A 133 -15.98 0.70 -9.87
CA ARG A 133 -15.52 1.35 -11.11
C ARG A 133 -16.45 2.46 -11.59
N ALA A 134 -17.75 2.37 -11.29
CA ALA A 134 -18.73 3.39 -11.64
C ALA A 134 -18.48 4.76 -10.95
N HIS A 135 -17.68 4.80 -9.87
CA HIS A 135 -17.25 6.01 -9.17
C HIS A 135 -15.81 6.42 -9.50
N ALA A 136 -15.24 5.86 -10.55
CA ALA A 136 -13.88 6.16 -10.98
C ALA A 136 -13.84 6.60 -12.43
N ASP A 137 -13.06 7.63 -12.73
CA ASP A 137 -12.89 8.21 -14.05
C ASP A 137 -11.56 7.79 -14.69
N GLY A 138 -11.47 7.90 -16.02
CA GLY A 138 -10.26 7.58 -16.76
C GLY A 138 -10.19 6.13 -17.25
N SER A 139 -9.12 5.78 -17.95
CA SER A 139 -8.83 4.43 -18.44
C SER A 139 -7.48 3.97 -17.94
N PRO A 140 -7.33 2.72 -17.49
CA PRO A 140 -6.06 2.23 -16.98
C PRO A 140 -4.91 2.41 -17.97
N THR A 141 -3.87 3.10 -17.52
CA THR A 141 -2.62 3.32 -18.26
C THR A 141 -1.49 3.29 -17.24
N ALA A 142 -0.50 2.42 -17.45
CA ALA A 142 0.64 2.34 -16.55
C ALA A 142 1.36 3.68 -16.44
N GLY A 143 1.57 4.13 -15.21
CA GLY A 143 2.29 5.36 -14.88
C GLY A 143 3.24 5.15 -13.71
N SER A 144 4.07 6.12 -13.40
CA SER A 144 5.02 6.09 -12.29
C SER A 144 5.86 4.80 -12.26
N ASP A 145 5.72 4.00 -11.22
CA ASP A 145 6.48 2.77 -10.94
C ASP A 145 5.89 1.51 -11.58
N ALA A 146 4.79 1.62 -12.36
CA ALA A 146 4.10 0.51 -13.00
C ALA A 146 4.56 0.29 -14.45
N THR A 147 4.65 -0.98 -14.89
CA THR A 147 4.89 -1.37 -16.29
C THR A 147 3.61 -1.72 -17.02
N ALA A 148 2.57 -2.12 -16.30
CA ALA A 148 1.25 -2.35 -16.82
C ALA A 148 0.17 -2.01 -15.79
N ALA A 149 -1.03 -1.64 -16.25
CA ALA A 149 -2.22 -1.45 -15.44
C ALA A 149 -3.42 -2.07 -16.16
N ARG A 150 -4.13 -3.00 -15.52
CA ARG A 150 -5.32 -3.63 -16.10
C ARG A 150 -6.24 -4.25 -15.06
N PHE A 151 -7.46 -4.51 -15.47
CA PHE A 151 -8.42 -5.26 -14.68
C PHE A 151 -8.17 -6.77 -14.80
N TRP A 152 -8.15 -7.45 -13.67
CA TRP A 152 -8.07 -8.91 -13.56
C TRP A 152 -9.28 -9.44 -12.81
N THR A 153 -9.90 -10.51 -13.34
CA THR A 153 -10.75 -11.36 -12.51
C THR A 153 -9.87 -12.39 -11.79
N PRO A 154 -10.25 -12.86 -10.58
CA PRO A 154 -9.55 -13.96 -9.93
C PRO A 154 -9.32 -15.17 -10.81
N SER A 155 -10.33 -15.63 -11.55
CA SER A 155 -10.22 -16.78 -12.44
C SER A 155 -9.27 -16.54 -13.62
N ALA A 156 -9.28 -15.35 -14.22
CA ALA A 156 -8.35 -15.01 -15.31
C ALA A 156 -6.91 -14.93 -14.82
N PHE A 157 -6.71 -14.42 -13.61
CA PHE A 157 -5.39 -14.39 -12.99
C PHE A 157 -4.86 -15.79 -12.70
N ASP A 158 -5.69 -16.68 -12.11
CA ASP A 158 -5.33 -18.06 -11.80
C ASP A 158 -5.01 -18.90 -13.05
N ALA A 159 -5.56 -18.53 -14.22
CA ALA A 159 -5.30 -19.16 -15.50
C ALA A 159 -4.06 -18.60 -16.22
N SER A 160 -3.42 -17.58 -15.69
CA SER A 160 -2.23 -16.94 -16.26
C SER A 160 -0.95 -17.51 -15.66
N ASP A 161 0.21 -17.19 -16.28
CA ASP A 161 1.54 -17.47 -15.73
C ASP A 161 2.06 -16.30 -14.86
N GLU A 162 1.20 -15.33 -14.54
CA GLU A 162 1.55 -14.13 -13.80
C GLU A 162 1.68 -14.40 -12.29
N THR A 163 2.43 -13.57 -11.60
CA THR A 163 2.66 -13.70 -10.16
C THR A 163 2.08 -12.50 -9.41
N PHE A 164 1.22 -12.77 -8.44
CA PHE A 164 0.72 -11.74 -7.55
C PHE A 164 1.62 -11.59 -6.32
N ARG A 165 1.82 -10.36 -5.89
CA ARG A 165 2.55 -10.10 -4.65
C ARG A 165 1.76 -10.67 -3.46
N PRO A 166 2.32 -11.62 -2.68
CA PRO A 166 1.53 -12.42 -1.72
C PRO A 166 0.75 -11.59 -0.69
N VAL A 167 1.32 -10.46 -0.27
CA VAL A 167 0.68 -9.57 0.72
C VAL A 167 -0.55 -8.84 0.17
N HIS A 168 -0.71 -8.73 -1.14
CA HIS A 168 -1.82 -8.05 -1.81
C HIS A 168 -2.84 -9.03 -2.42
N GLU A 169 -2.46 -10.27 -2.70
CA GLU A 169 -3.31 -11.27 -3.36
C GLU A 169 -4.62 -11.50 -2.61
N ARG A 170 -4.55 -11.64 -1.28
CA ARG A 170 -5.75 -11.79 -0.46
C ARG A 170 -6.73 -10.63 -0.67
N ARG A 171 -6.24 -9.39 -0.66
CA ARG A 171 -7.08 -8.19 -0.80
C ARG A 171 -7.70 -8.05 -2.19
N PHE A 172 -6.95 -8.46 -3.22
CA PHE A 172 -7.46 -8.60 -4.57
C PHE A 172 -8.69 -9.52 -4.60
N ARG A 173 -8.60 -10.71 -3.98
CA ARG A 173 -9.70 -11.68 -3.92
C ARG A 173 -10.85 -11.21 -3.02
N ASP A 174 -10.54 -10.61 -1.87
CA ASP A 174 -11.53 -10.05 -0.94
C ASP A 174 -12.34 -8.93 -1.64
N ALA A 175 -11.66 -8.01 -2.35
CA ALA A 175 -12.32 -6.94 -3.10
C ALA A 175 -13.24 -7.48 -4.20
N ALA A 176 -12.79 -8.45 -4.99
CA ALA A 176 -13.63 -9.09 -6.00
C ALA A 176 -14.88 -9.74 -5.37
N SER A 177 -14.74 -10.38 -4.20
CA SER A 177 -15.85 -11.07 -3.53
C SER A 177 -16.90 -10.14 -2.92
N LEU A 178 -16.53 -8.90 -2.54
CA LEU A 178 -17.46 -7.93 -1.94
C LEU A 178 -18.54 -7.47 -2.93
N PHE A 179 -18.28 -7.57 -4.22
CA PHE A 179 -19.15 -7.09 -5.29
C PHE A 179 -19.69 -8.25 -6.16
N GLY A 180 -19.42 -9.51 -5.77
CA GLY A 180 -19.85 -10.74 -6.46
C GLY A 180 -21.22 -11.27 -6.01
#